data_ae52af234d2aebb5b58e26fbf483d8ad
#
_entry.id   ae52af234d2aebb5b58e26fbf483d8ad
#
_cell.length_a   1.000
_cell.length_b   1.000
_cell.length_c   1.000
_cell.angle_alpha   90.00
_cell.angle_beta   90.00
_cell.angle_gamma   90.00
#
_symmetry.space_group_name_H-M   'P 1'
#
loop_
_entity.id
_entity.type
_entity.pdbx_description
1 polymer ?
#
loop_
_entity_poly.entity_id
_entity_poly.type
_entity_poly.pdbx_seq_one_letter_code
_entity_poly.pdbx_strand_id
1 'polypeptide(L)'
;MRWVGALEVQGLSRDKKTIWEFDEFPERLNVKPIVLLQPEQGVPMEDLEGKVDFYRSRADRPGFNGFLRMSPNRFKRPSDGELILNLLRAAEKEPFDRPVDPRKLAHKPFYKAESKRGKKTVTTVVSVPGADEPPTGAEPTEAREKDATAATPHTEIQCPLLTLGRDMGFDLWVARNDRSKVWNGTTLGSLPGMVDQLPTQFNEATNRTIELIDVLWLKGNSIVAAFEVESTTSVYSGLLRMSDLLALQPNLPIDLFLVAPDDRREKVESELMRPTFKLREKPLASICGFLGFDSLTGKLKAIQNLGLASSLKPDFLQKTAEYFSDDES
;
A
#
# COMPACT_ATOMS: atom_id res chain seq x y z
N MET A 1 5.00 1.70 17.72
CA MET A 1 5.90 2.81 17.29
C MET A 1 6.66 3.33 18.52
N ARG A 2 7.93 3.71 18.38
CA ARG A 2 8.78 4.20 19.48
C ARG A 2 9.66 5.35 19.00
N TRP A 3 9.93 6.30 19.87
CA TRP A 3 10.96 7.30 19.69
C TRP A 3 12.29 6.72 20.12
N VAL A 4 13.29 6.75 19.24
CA VAL A 4 14.62 6.14 19.49
C VAL A 4 15.74 7.17 19.51
N GLY A 5 15.45 8.44 19.27
CA GLY A 5 16.47 9.46 19.32
C GLY A 5 15.98 10.86 19.00
N ALA A 6 16.87 11.81 19.26
CA ALA A 6 16.73 13.21 18.91
C ALA A 6 18.04 13.70 18.31
N LEU A 7 17.95 14.45 17.22
CA LEU A 7 19.06 14.96 16.45
C LEU A 7 18.96 16.49 16.34
N GLU A 8 20.06 17.18 16.51
CA GLU A 8 20.17 18.62 16.27
C GLU A 8 20.64 18.87 14.83
N VAL A 9 19.86 19.63 14.07
CA VAL A 9 20.23 20.00 12.71
C VAL A 9 21.34 21.05 12.72
N GLN A 10 22.46 20.74 12.09
CA GLN A 10 23.62 21.62 11.98
C GLN A 10 23.63 22.45 10.70
N GLY A 11 22.88 22.01 9.67
CA GLY A 11 22.77 22.71 8.40
C GLY A 11 22.60 21.74 7.22
N LEU A 12 22.58 22.29 6.01
CA LEU A 12 22.52 21.49 4.78
C LEU A 12 23.84 20.77 4.54
N SER A 13 23.77 19.50 4.18
CA SER A 13 24.95 18.75 3.77
C SER A 13 25.31 19.06 2.32
N ARG A 14 26.61 19.21 2.05
CA ARG A 14 27.15 19.30 0.68
C ARG A 14 27.59 17.94 0.16
N ASP A 15 27.51 16.88 0.99
CA ASP A 15 27.90 15.53 0.59
C ASP A 15 26.79 14.92 -0.27
N LYS A 16 27.13 14.59 -1.50
CA LYS A 16 26.27 13.94 -2.48
C LYS A 16 26.65 12.48 -2.74
N LYS A 17 27.55 11.89 -1.92
CA LYS A 17 27.91 10.48 -2.06
C LYS A 17 26.72 9.60 -1.79
N THR A 18 26.55 8.58 -2.61
CA THR A 18 25.55 7.55 -2.38
C THR A 18 25.76 6.87 -1.03
N ILE A 19 24.83 7.05 -0.10
CA ILE A 19 24.89 6.44 1.24
C ILE A 19 24.04 5.17 1.27
N TRP A 20 22.89 5.20 0.60
CA TRP A 20 21.99 4.05 0.51
C TRP A 20 22.11 3.40 -0.86
N GLU A 21 21.79 2.14 -0.92
CA GLU A 21 21.68 1.40 -2.19
C GLU A 21 20.79 2.07 -3.23
N PHE A 22 19.88 2.96 -2.77
CA PHE A 22 18.89 3.71 -3.53
C PHE A 22 19.09 5.19 -3.24
N ASP A 23 19.98 5.83 -3.96
CA ASP A 23 20.30 7.25 -3.70
C ASP A 23 19.29 8.18 -4.40
N GLU A 24 18.07 8.21 -3.89
CA GLU A 24 17.03 9.14 -4.31
C GLU A 24 16.85 10.31 -3.35
N PHE A 25 17.76 10.46 -2.36
CA PHE A 25 17.69 11.54 -1.38
C PHE A 25 18.90 12.50 -1.53
N PRO A 26 18.87 13.37 -2.55
CA PRO A 26 19.97 14.30 -2.80
C PRO A 26 20.07 15.40 -1.74
N GLU A 27 18.96 15.75 -1.10
CA GLU A 27 18.91 16.76 -0.06
C GLU A 27 19.10 16.12 1.32
N ARG A 28 20.21 16.49 1.97
CA ARG A 28 20.62 15.92 3.26
C ARG A 28 20.91 17.01 4.26
N LEU A 29 20.71 16.69 5.52
CA LEU A 29 21.05 17.54 6.64
C LEU A 29 22.24 16.93 7.42
N ASN A 30 23.19 17.77 7.77
CA ASN A 30 24.17 17.43 8.79
C ASN A 30 23.47 17.52 10.14
N VAL A 31 23.59 16.47 10.93
CA VAL A 31 22.92 16.36 12.22
C VAL A 31 23.91 15.95 13.30
N LYS A 32 23.70 16.45 14.52
CA LYS A 32 24.41 16.02 15.72
C LYS A 32 23.46 15.25 16.61
N PRO A 33 23.77 14.01 17.00
CA PRO A 33 22.96 13.29 17.96
C PRO A 33 22.90 13.99 19.31
N ILE A 34 21.70 14.18 19.84
CA ILE A 34 21.46 14.63 21.22
C ILE A 34 21.25 13.40 22.11
N VAL A 35 20.39 12.47 21.65
CA VAL A 35 20.13 11.18 22.29
C VAL A 35 19.95 10.15 21.18
N LEU A 36 20.52 8.95 21.35
CA LEU A 36 20.30 7.80 20.50
C LEU A 36 20.13 6.55 21.37
N LEU A 37 18.99 5.90 21.25
CA LEU A 37 18.64 4.69 21.99
C LEU A 37 18.61 3.48 21.07
N GLN A 38 18.85 2.30 21.63
CA GLN A 38 18.55 1.05 20.93
C GLN A 38 17.02 0.91 20.73
N PRO A 39 16.56 0.25 19.66
CA PRO A 39 15.13 0.08 19.40
C PRO A 39 14.36 -0.53 20.59
N GLU A 40 14.99 -1.41 21.34
CA GLU A 40 14.46 -2.05 22.54
C GLU A 40 14.18 -1.05 23.66
N GLN A 41 15.01 -0.01 23.76
CA GLN A 41 14.98 1.01 24.81
C GLN A 41 14.18 2.26 24.43
N GLY A 42 13.68 2.29 23.19
CA GLY A 42 12.93 3.44 22.67
C GLY A 42 11.66 3.72 23.48
N VAL A 43 11.30 5.00 23.58
CA VAL A 43 10.11 5.49 24.27
C VAL A 43 8.87 5.15 23.47
N PRO A 44 7.92 4.34 24.00
CA PRO A 44 6.70 3.99 23.30
C PRO A 44 5.83 5.20 23.01
N MET A 45 5.13 5.18 21.89
CA MET A 45 4.19 6.23 21.53
C MET A 45 3.02 6.33 22.52
N GLU A 46 2.61 5.19 23.11
CA GLU A 46 1.57 5.09 24.12
C GLU A 46 1.88 5.94 25.36
N ASP A 47 3.15 6.12 25.71
CA ASP A 47 3.58 6.94 26.85
C ASP A 47 3.31 8.45 26.65
N LEU A 48 3.00 8.85 25.42
CA LEU A 48 2.68 10.23 25.03
C LEU A 48 1.18 10.49 24.90
N GLU A 49 0.33 9.47 25.07
CA GLU A 49 -1.13 9.61 24.99
C GLU A 49 -1.64 10.69 25.97
N GLY A 50 -2.42 11.64 25.45
CA GLY A 50 -2.98 12.74 26.22
C GLY A 50 -2.00 13.84 26.63
N LYS A 51 -0.70 13.65 26.41
CA LYS A 51 0.36 14.58 26.83
C LYS A 51 0.84 15.52 25.71
N VAL A 52 0.66 15.11 24.45
CA VAL A 52 1.06 15.89 23.27
C VAL A 52 -0.15 16.25 22.42
N ASP A 53 -0.07 17.38 21.71
CA ASP A 53 -1.20 17.91 20.93
C ASP A 53 -1.61 17.01 19.76
N PHE A 54 -0.68 16.32 19.16
CA PHE A 54 -0.90 15.44 18.03
C PHE A 54 -1.31 14.01 18.41
N TYR A 55 -1.39 13.67 19.70
CA TYR A 55 -1.85 12.37 20.20
C TYR A 55 -2.63 12.51 21.51
N ARG A 56 -3.92 12.81 21.41
CA ARG A 56 -4.79 13.08 22.57
C ARG A 56 -5.41 11.81 23.16
N SER A 57 -5.69 10.83 22.31
CA SER A 57 -6.28 9.56 22.70
C SER A 57 -5.94 8.46 21.69
N ARG A 58 -6.23 7.19 22.03
CA ARG A 58 -6.09 6.08 21.08
C ARG A 58 -6.92 6.24 19.80
N ALA A 59 -8.05 6.94 19.88
CA ALA A 59 -8.88 7.28 18.74
C ALA A 59 -8.15 8.21 17.75
N ASP A 60 -7.19 9.03 18.24
CA ASP A 60 -6.37 9.91 17.41
C ASP A 60 -5.14 9.22 16.82
N ARG A 61 -4.95 7.91 17.05
CA ARG A 61 -3.81 7.14 16.50
C ARG A 61 -3.59 7.34 15.02
N PRO A 62 -4.65 7.49 14.22
CA PRO A 62 -4.53 7.88 12.82
C PRO A 62 -3.91 9.23 12.59
N GLY A 63 -4.35 10.23 13.33
CA GLY A 63 -3.85 11.60 13.18
C GLY A 63 -2.36 11.71 13.49
N PHE A 64 -1.86 11.05 14.54
CA PHE A 64 -0.42 11.10 14.84
C PHE A 64 0.43 10.36 13.80
N ASN A 65 -0.05 9.25 13.23
CA ASN A 65 0.65 8.57 12.16
C ASN A 65 0.82 9.48 10.94
N GLY A 66 -0.23 10.20 10.54
CA GLY A 66 -0.16 11.21 9.50
C GLY A 66 0.85 12.31 9.84
N PHE A 67 0.75 12.86 11.06
CA PHE A 67 1.65 13.91 11.54
C PHE A 67 3.13 13.49 11.48
N LEU A 68 3.47 12.28 11.93
CA LEU A 68 4.87 11.80 11.97
C LEU A 68 5.43 11.41 10.61
N ARG A 69 4.57 11.05 9.65
CA ARG A 69 4.98 10.63 8.31
C ARG A 69 5.06 11.77 7.29
N MET A 70 4.34 12.84 7.55
CA MET A 70 4.41 14.05 6.70
C MET A 70 5.69 14.82 7.01
N SER A 71 6.51 15.05 6.01
CA SER A 71 7.77 15.78 6.15
C SER A 71 7.64 17.20 5.56
N PRO A 72 8.34 18.18 6.12
CA PRO A 72 8.84 18.32 7.49
C PRO A 72 7.76 18.93 8.39
N ASN A 73 7.33 18.23 9.41
CA ASN A 73 6.36 18.74 10.36
C ASN A 73 7.02 19.45 11.54
N ARG A 74 6.37 20.50 12.00
CA ARG A 74 6.76 21.18 13.24
C ARG A 74 5.72 20.88 14.31
N PHE A 75 6.21 20.69 15.55
CA PHE A 75 5.29 20.63 16.67
C PHE A 75 4.51 21.95 16.81
N LYS A 76 3.20 21.88 16.94
CA LYS A 76 2.37 23.07 17.17
C LYS A 76 2.71 23.73 18.50
N ARG A 77 3.05 22.90 19.51
CA ARG A 77 3.52 23.36 20.82
C ARG A 77 4.98 22.92 20.99
N PRO A 78 5.91 23.86 21.21
CA PRO A 78 7.31 23.51 21.49
C PRO A 78 7.49 22.57 22.68
N SER A 79 6.59 22.69 23.69
CA SER A 79 6.55 21.83 24.89
C SER A 79 6.39 20.34 24.54
N ASP A 80 5.74 19.99 23.42
CA ASP A 80 5.61 18.60 23.00
C ASP A 80 6.95 17.99 22.60
N GLY A 81 7.78 18.76 21.90
CA GLY A 81 9.16 18.36 21.57
C GLY A 81 10.04 18.25 22.81
N GLU A 82 9.93 19.20 23.76
CA GLU A 82 10.67 19.18 25.02
C GLU A 82 10.29 17.96 25.86
N LEU A 83 9.01 17.63 25.94
CA LEU A 83 8.54 16.43 26.65
C LEU A 83 9.15 15.16 26.04
N ILE A 84 9.12 15.01 24.72
CA ILE A 84 9.72 13.87 24.02
C ILE A 84 11.21 13.79 24.30
N LEU A 85 11.93 14.91 24.20
CA LEU A 85 13.37 14.97 24.50
C LEU A 85 13.68 14.58 25.94
N ASN A 86 12.88 15.03 26.90
CA ASN A 86 13.06 14.68 28.31
C ASN A 86 12.81 13.18 28.56
N LEU A 87 11.80 12.59 27.93
CA LEU A 87 11.55 11.14 28.00
C LEU A 87 12.70 10.33 27.37
N LEU A 88 13.23 10.79 26.25
CA LEU A 88 14.40 10.14 25.61
C LEU A 88 15.64 10.20 26.53
N ARG A 89 15.90 11.35 27.15
CA ARG A 89 17.02 11.51 28.11
C ARG A 89 16.81 10.67 29.38
N ALA A 90 15.58 10.51 29.83
CA ALA A 90 15.27 9.62 30.95
C ALA A 90 15.54 8.16 30.57
N ALA A 91 15.09 7.73 29.39
CA ALA A 91 15.33 6.38 28.89
C ALA A 91 16.82 6.09 28.61
N GLU A 92 17.64 7.12 28.29
CA GLU A 92 19.08 6.97 28.17
C GLU A 92 19.76 6.76 29.53
N LYS A 93 19.28 7.44 30.57
CA LYS A 93 19.82 7.32 31.94
C LYS A 93 19.41 6.03 32.63
N GLU A 94 18.18 5.62 32.42
CA GLU A 94 17.58 4.42 33.02
C GLU A 94 16.98 3.56 31.90
N PRO A 95 17.81 2.84 31.13
CA PRO A 95 17.32 2.04 30.00
C PRO A 95 16.44 0.89 30.45
N PHE A 96 15.31 0.73 29.81
CA PHE A 96 14.38 -0.36 30.04
C PHE A 96 14.14 -1.10 28.70
N ASP A 97 14.56 -2.35 28.66
CA ASP A 97 14.43 -3.16 27.45
C ASP A 97 13.00 -3.69 27.27
N ARG A 98 12.41 -3.37 26.14
CA ARG A 98 11.08 -3.82 25.71
C ARG A 98 11.23 -4.74 24.51
N PRO A 99 10.46 -5.84 24.42
CA PRO A 99 10.51 -6.72 23.26
C PRO A 99 10.29 -5.94 21.96
N VAL A 100 11.08 -6.27 20.93
CA VAL A 100 10.94 -5.77 19.57
C VAL A 100 10.74 -6.96 18.67
N ASP A 101 9.77 -6.87 17.76
CA ASP A 101 9.57 -7.91 16.76
C ASP A 101 10.77 -7.92 15.78
N PRO A 102 11.56 -9.00 15.73
CA PRO A 102 12.73 -9.09 14.84
C PRO A 102 12.35 -8.91 13.37
N ARG A 103 11.13 -9.29 12.97
CA ARG A 103 10.64 -9.13 11.59
C ARG A 103 10.46 -7.65 11.22
N LYS A 104 10.00 -6.83 12.19
CA LYS A 104 9.85 -5.38 11.98
C LYS A 104 11.20 -4.67 11.92
N LEU A 105 12.21 -5.13 12.66
CA LEU A 105 13.58 -4.62 12.57
C LEU A 105 14.28 -5.00 11.26
N ALA A 106 14.06 -6.23 10.80
CA ALA A 106 14.66 -6.74 9.56
C ALA A 106 13.94 -6.24 8.30
N HIS A 107 12.79 -5.58 8.43
CA HIS A 107 12.01 -5.11 7.29
C HIS A 107 12.78 -4.06 6.50
N LYS A 108 13.06 -4.39 5.24
CA LYS A 108 13.63 -3.43 4.27
C LYS A 108 12.47 -2.90 3.41
N PRO A 109 12.12 -1.60 3.54
CA PRO A 109 10.98 -1.03 2.81
C PRO A 109 11.22 -0.91 1.29
N PHE A 110 12.44 -1.13 0.84
CA PHE A 110 12.83 -0.99 -0.56
C PHE A 110 13.61 -2.21 -1.05
N TYR A 111 13.35 -2.61 -2.29
CA TYR A 111 14.02 -3.71 -2.98
C TYR A 111 14.46 -3.26 -4.37
N LYS A 112 15.66 -3.70 -4.80
CA LYS A 112 16.07 -3.57 -6.20
C LYS A 112 15.48 -4.69 -7.00
N ALA A 113 14.79 -4.35 -8.08
CA ALA A 113 14.30 -5.31 -9.06
C ALA A 113 14.94 -5.02 -10.41
N GLU A 114 15.44 -6.06 -11.07
CA GLU A 114 15.97 -5.96 -12.41
C GLU A 114 14.92 -6.43 -13.42
N SER A 115 14.60 -5.58 -14.38
CA SER A 115 13.72 -5.93 -15.49
C SER A 115 14.45 -5.79 -16.81
N LYS A 116 14.17 -6.69 -17.76
CA LYS A 116 14.70 -6.60 -19.12
C LYS A 116 13.73 -5.81 -20.00
N ARG A 117 14.16 -4.66 -20.48
CA ARG A 117 13.41 -3.85 -21.45
C ARG A 117 14.15 -3.92 -22.79
N GLY A 118 13.75 -4.86 -23.64
CA GLY A 118 14.46 -5.20 -24.86
C GLY A 118 15.86 -5.76 -24.56
N LYS A 119 16.92 -5.13 -25.11
CA LYS A 119 18.33 -5.52 -24.86
C LYS A 119 18.95 -4.87 -23.63
N LYS A 120 18.22 -4.00 -22.91
CA LYS A 120 18.73 -3.29 -21.73
C LYS A 120 18.14 -3.88 -20.46
N THR A 121 19.01 -4.12 -19.47
CA THR A 121 18.59 -4.41 -18.09
C THR A 121 18.38 -3.06 -17.39
N VAL A 122 17.18 -2.86 -16.85
CA VAL A 122 16.82 -1.68 -16.08
C VAL A 122 16.65 -2.12 -14.63
N THR A 123 17.41 -1.50 -13.73
CA THR A 123 17.25 -1.69 -12.29
C THR A 123 16.23 -0.69 -11.79
N THR A 124 15.17 -1.18 -11.16
CA THR A 124 14.09 -0.37 -10.59
C THR A 124 14.04 -0.60 -9.08
N VAL A 125 13.86 0.47 -8.33
CA VAL A 125 13.63 0.40 -6.88
C VAL A 125 12.15 0.26 -6.63
N VAL A 126 11.77 -0.77 -5.86
CA VAL A 126 10.39 -1.05 -5.49
C VAL A 126 10.21 -0.86 -4.00
N SER A 127 9.24 -0.03 -3.63
CA SER A 127 8.81 0.13 -2.24
C SER A 127 7.78 -0.94 -1.92
N VAL A 128 8.04 -1.74 -0.88
CA VAL A 128 7.08 -2.73 -0.38
C VAL A 128 6.59 -2.28 0.99
N PRO A 129 5.33 -1.86 1.11
CA PRO A 129 4.73 -1.54 2.41
C PRO A 129 4.80 -2.76 3.33
N GLY A 130 5.11 -2.54 4.61
CA GLY A 130 4.99 -3.59 5.63
C GLY A 130 3.53 -4.03 5.76
N ALA A 131 3.30 -5.32 6.05
CA ALA A 131 1.96 -5.89 6.23
C ALA A 131 1.10 -5.14 7.29
N ASP A 132 1.76 -4.45 8.23
CA ASP A 132 1.16 -3.67 9.31
C ASP A 132 1.21 -2.15 9.06
N GLU A 133 1.71 -1.69 7.91
CA GLU A 133 1.75 -0.27 7.59
C GLU A 133 0.42 0.17 7.01
N PRO A 134 -0.32 1.07 7.69
CA PRO A 134 -1.46 1.70 7.03
C PRO A 134 -0.93 2.45 5.79
N PRO A 135 -1.66 2.43 4.69
CA PRO A 135 -1.25 3.11 3.47
C PRO A 135 -0.95 4.58 3.77
N THR A 136 0.14 5.09 3.20
CA THR A 136 0.58 6.47 3.40
C THR A 136 -0.52 7.42 2.90
N GLY A 137 -1.17 8.13 3.84
CA GLY A 137 -2.30 9.02 3.52
C GLY A 137 -3.67 8.48 3.90
N ALA A 138 -3.79 7.27 4.46
CA ALA A 138 -5.04 6.80 5.02
C ALA A 138 -5.33 7.51 6.34
N GLU A 139 -6.43 8.24 6.41
CA GLU A 139 -7.09 8.42 7.69
C GLU A 139 -7.53 7.04 8.17
N PRO A 140 -7.23 6.65 9.42
CA PRO A 140 -7.57 5.33 9.93
C PRO A 140 -9.06 5.25 10.18
N THR A 141 -9.68 4.37 9.50
CA THR A 141 -10.99 3.88 9.93
C THR A 141 -10.80 2.96 11.13
N GLU A 142 -11.54 3.27 12.19
CA GLU A 142 -11.62 2.52 13.47
C GLU A 142 -12.05 1.04 13.33
N ALA A 143 -12.13 0.53 12.09
CA ALA A 143 -12.70 -0.78 11.76
C ALA A 143 -11.68 -1.93 11.72
N ARG A 144 -10.37 -1.70 11.96
CA ARG A 144 -9.36 -2.78 11.78
C ARG A 144 -9.03 -3.61 13.02
N GLU A 145 -9.61 -3.35 14.17
CA GLU A 145 -9.35 -4.12 15.40
C GLU A 145 -10.55 -4.90 15.97
N LYS A 146 -11.72 -4.86 15.30
CA LYS A 146 -12.86 -5.69 15.72
C LYS A 146 -13.13 -6.74 14.65
N ASP A 147 -12.84 -7.97 14.98
CA ASP A 147 -13.10 -9.19 14.23
C ASP A 147 -12.33 -9.35 12.91
N ALA A 148 -11.23 -10.09 12.96
CA ALA A 148 -10.48 -10.57 11.80
C ALA A 148 -11.33 -11.41 10.81
N THR A 149 -12.58 -11.69 11.14
CA THR A 149 -13.55 -12.48 10.36
C THR A 149 -14.78 -11.70 9.91
N ALA A 150 -14.93 -10.43 10.32
CA ALA A 150 -16.12 -9.65 9.97
C ALA A 150 -16.06 -9.19 8.50
N ALA A 151 -17.20 -9.27 7.83
CA ALA A 151 -17.40 -8.74 6.48
C ALA A 151 -17.18 -7.21 6.49
N THR A 152 -16.24 -6.75 5.69
CA THR A 152 -15.96 -5.32 5.49
C THR A 152 -16.40 -4.91 4.08
N PRO A 153 -16.66 -3.60 3.81
CA PRO A 153 -16.94 -3.14 2.44
C PRO A 153 -15.87 -3.57 1.43
N HIS A 154 -14.63 -3.69 1.87
CA HIS A 154 -13.52 -4.21 1.07
C HIS A 154 -13.75 -5.68 0.67
N THR A 155 -14.06 -6.55 1.64
CA THR A 155 -14.33 -7.98 1.41
C THR A 155 -15.59 -8.20 0.56
N GLU A 156 -16.58 -7.30 0.71
CA GLU A 156 -17.81 -7.31 -0.08
C GLU A 156 -17.56 -7.15 -1.59
N ILE A 157 -16.51 -6.43 -1.95
CA ILE A 157 -16.10 -6.24 -3.36
C ILE A 157 -15.12 -7.33 -3.81
N GLN A 158 -14.17 -7.74 -2.95
CA GLN A 158 -13.20 -8.77 -3.30
C GLN A 158 -13.87 -10.10 -3.67
N CYS A 159 -14.86 -10.55 -2.90
CA CYS A 159 -15.51 -11.85 -3.11
C CYS A 159 -16.24 -11.95 -4.47
N PRO A 160 -17.07 -11.00 -4.91
CA PRO A 160 -17.64 -11.00 -6.26
C PRO A 160 -16.61 -10.96 -7.39
N LEU A 161 -15.50 -10.20 -7.23
CA LEU A 161 -14.41 -10.18 -8.21
C LEU A 161 -13.73 -11.55 -8.34
N LEU A 162 -13.45 -12.21 -7.21
CA LEU A 162 -12.90 -13.55 -7.19
C LEU A 162 -13.87 -14.55 -7.82
N THR A 163 -15.16 -14.46 -7.49
CA THR A 163 -16.20 -15.33 -8.05
C THR A 163 -16.30 -15.16 -9.56
N LEU A 164 -16.32 -13.92 -10.06
CA LEU A 164 -16.34 -13.65 -11.49
C LEU A 164 -15.10 -14.24 -12.19
N GLY A 165 -13.90 -14.02 -11.64
CA GLY A 165 -12.65 -14.56 -12.21
C GLY A 165 -12.68 -16.08 -12.33
N ARG A 166 -13.15 -16.77 -11.28
CA ARG A 166 -13.36 -18.22 -11.28
C ARG A 166 -14.35 -18.64 -12.40
N ASP A 167 -15.46 -17.98 -12.48
CA ASP A 167 -16.52 -18.33 -13.44
C ASP A 167 -16.12 -18.04 -14.90
N MET A 168 -15.16 -17.14 -15.08
CA MET A 168 -14.48 -16.89 -16.37
C MET A 168 -13.32 -17.88 -16.65
N GLY A 169 -12.99 -18.78 -15.71
CA GLY A 169 -11.96 -19.80 -15.86
C GLY A 169 -10.54 -19.33 -15.58
N PHE A 170 -10.35 -18.32 -14.74
CA PHE A 170 -9.06 -17.89 -14.24
C PHE A 170 -8.69 -18.57 -12.93
N ASP A 171 -7.38 -18.75 -12.71
CA ASP A 171 -6.82 -19.00 -11.40
C ASP A 171 -6.84 -17.70 -10.59
N LEU A 172 -7.01 -17.82 -9.28
CA LEU A 172 -7.30 -16.69 -8.41
C LEU A 172 -6.20 -16.49 -7.37
N TRP A 173 -5.93 -15.23 -7.06
CA TRP A 173 -5.16 -14.84 -5.90
C TRP A 173 -5.89 -13.75 -5.12
N VAL A 174 -5.86 -13.83 -3.81
CA VAL A 174 -6.27 -12.76 -2.91
C VAL A 174 -5.10 -12.38 -2.02
N ALA A 175 -4.99 -11.11 -1.67
CA ALA A 175 -3.94 -10.60 -0.79
C ALA A 175 -3.75 -11.52 0.42
N ARG A 176 -2.50 -11.84 0.76
CA ARG A 176 -2.15 -12.81 1.80
C ARG A 176 -2.87 -12.53 3.13
N ASN A 177 -3.01 -11.26 3.49
CA ASN A 177 -3.68 -10.82 4.73
C ASN A 177 -5.19 -11.00 4.69
N ASP A 178 -5.77 -11.18 3.50
CA ASP A 178 -7.22 -11.26 3.29
C ASP A 178 -7.71 -12.71 3.09
N ARG A 179 -6.80 -13.67 3.00
CA ARG A 179 -7.13 -15.09 2.76
C ARG A 179 -8.06 -15.69 3.82
N SER A 180 -7.94 -15.25 5.07
CA SER A 180 -8.77 -15.73 6.19
C SER A 180 -10.10 -14.98 6.34
N LYS A 181 -10.32 -13.90 5.59
CA LYS A 181 -11.57 -13.13 5.67
C LYS A 181 -12.74 -13.93 5.11
N VAL A 182 -13.92 -13.70 5.69
CA VAL A 182 -15.15 -14.42 5.35
C VAL A 182 -16.19 -13.45 4.79
N TRP A 183 -16.81 -13.82 3.69
CA TRP A 183 -17.96 -13.16 3.10
C TRP A 183 -19.07 -14.17 2.84
N ASN A 184 -20.28 -13.90 3.34
CA ASN A 184 -21.44 -14.80 3.21
C ASN A 184 -21.14 -16.28 3.51
N GLY A 185 -20.37 -16.53 4.57
CA GLY A 185 -20.00 -17.89 5.00
C GLY A 185 -18.88 -18.54 4.18
N THR A 186 -18.30 -17.83 3.20
CA THR A 186 -17.21 -18.34 2.37
C THR A 186 -15.90 -17.62 2.75
N THR A 187 -14.86 -18.39 3.08
CA THR A 187 -13.52 -17.85 3.29
C THR A 187 -12.88 -17.53 1.93
N LEU A 188 -12.35 -16.32 1.74
CA LEU A 188 -11.80 -15.88 0.45
C LEU A 188 -10.70 -16.82 -0.05
N GLY A 189 -9.78 -17.23 0.82
CA GLY A 189 -8.69 -18.14 0.47
C GLY A 189 -9.10 -19.57 0.16
N SER A 190 -10.37 -19.96 0.42
CA SER A 190 -10.88 -21.32 0.13
C SER A 190 -11.77 -21.39 -1.11
N LEU A 191 -11.91 -20.28 -1.86
CA LEU A 191 -12.66 -20.28 -3.09
C LEU A 191 -12.04 -21.24 -4.13
N PRO A 192 -12.84 -21.99 -4.88
CA PRO A 192 -12.34 -22.83 -5.97
C PRO A 192 -11.54 -21.99 -6.99
N GLY A 193 -10.39 -22.53 -7.44
CA GLY A 193 -9.48 -21.82 -8.34
C GLY A 193 -8.45 -20.94 -7.62
N MET A 194 -8.49 -20.86 -6.29
CA MET A 194 -7.49 -20.12 -5.52
C MET A 194 -6.12 -20.83 -5.56
N VAL A 195 -5.08 -20.10 -5.96
CA VAL A 195 -3.72 -20.64 -5.94
C VAL A 195 -3.07 -20.42 -4.56
N ASP A 196 -2.27 -21.38 -4.13
CA ASP A 196 -1.56 -21.30 -2.84
C ASP A 196 -0.30 -20.44 -2.92
N GLN A 197 0.31 -20.37 -4.09
CA GLN A 197 1.53 -19.65 -4.36
C GLN A 197 1.43 -18.92 -5.70
N LEU A 198 2.02 -17.74 -5.77
CA LEU A 198 2.18 -17.02 -7.03
C LEU A 198 3.20 -17.75 -7.92
N PRO A 199 3.11 -17.56 -9.25
CA PRO A 199 4.05 -18.15 -10.18
C PRO A 199 5.51 -17.86 -9.82
N THR A 200 6.35 -18.89 -9.80
CA THR A 200 7.76 -18.81 -9.38
C THR A 200 8.66 -18.06 -10.36
N GLN A 201 8.16 -17.71 -11.53
CA GLN A 201 8.89 -16.95 -12.55
C GLN A 201 9.24 -15.52 -12.14
N PHE A 202 8.61 -15.00 -11.08
CA PHE A 202 8.88 -13.67 -10.56
C PHE A 202 10.02 -13.72 -9.54
N ASN A 203 10.84 -12.67 -9.51
CA ASN A 203 11.86 -12.54 -8.47
C ASN A 203 11.21 -12.24 -7.09
N GLU A 204 11.98 -12.35 -6.01
CA GLU A 204 11.48 -12.19 -4.63
C GLU A 204 10.84 -10.80 -4.42
N ALA A 205 11.42 -9.73 -4.96
CA ALA A 205 10.89 -8.38 -4.83
C ALA A 205 9.53 -8.25 -5.52
N THR A 206 9.40 -8.80 -6.74
CA THR A 206 8.15 -8.85 -7.48
C THR A 206 7.09 -9.62 -6.70
N ASN A 207 7.41 -10.81 -6.20
CA ASN A 207 6.46 -11.61 -5.44
C ASN A 207 5.95 -10.85 -4.20
N ARG A 208 6.82 -10.17 -3.46
CA ARG A 208 6.42 -9.38 -2.29
C ARG A 208 5.47 -8.24 -2.62
N THR A 209 5.63 -7.61 -3.77
CA THR A 209 4.71 -6.56 -4.22
C THR A 209 3.35 -7.14 -4.62
N ILE A 210 3.36 -8.20 -5.46
CA ILE A 210 2.11 -8.79 -5.96
C ILE A 210 1.34 -9.55 -4.87
N GLU A 211 1.99 -10.13 -3.88
CA GLU A 211 1.34 -10.81 -2.74
C GLU A 211 0.37 -9.89 -1.95
N LEU A 212 0.57 -8.57 -2.04
CA LEU A 212 -0.22 -7.55 -1.35
C LEU A 212 -1.32 -6.94 -2.21
N ILE A 213 -1.37 -7.26 -3.50
CA ILE A 213 -2.47 -6.81 -4.38
C ILE A 213 -3.75 -7.53 -3.99
N ASP A 214 -4.83 -6.78 -3.87
CA ASP A 214 -6.07 -7.24 -3.27
C ASP A 214 -6.67 -8.44 -4.00
N VAL A 215 -6.74 -8.41 -5.34
CA VAL A 215 -7.20 -9.52 -6.16
C VAL A 215 -6.37 -9.62 -7.45
N LEU A 216 -5.96 -10.85 -7.81
CA LEU A 216 -5.35 -11.14 -9.11
C LEU A 216 -6.13 -12.23 -9.82
N TRP A 217 -6.25 -12.09 -11.13
CA TRP A 217 -6.67 -13.17 -12.03
C TRP A 217 -5.45 -13.64 -12.82
N LEU A 218 -5.24 -14.95 -12.80
CA LEU A 218 -4.09 -15.56 -13.45
C LEU A 218 -4.57 -16.57 -14.51
N LYS A 219 -3.71 -16.76 -15.50
CA LYS A 219 -3.87 -17.84 -16.48
C LYS A 219 -2.55 -18.57 -16.61
N GLY A 220 -2.47 -19.73 -15.98
CA GLY A 220 -1.19 -20.41 -15.80
C GLY A 220 -0.20 -19.55 -15.03
N ASN A 221 0.94 -19.22 -15.63
CA ASN A 221 1.99 -18.41 -15.01
C ASN A 221 1.88 -16.90 -15.31
N SER A 222 0.80 -16.43 -15.89
CA SER A 222 0.65 -15.03 -16.29
C SER A 222 -0.43 -14.34 -15.47
N ILE A 223 -0.16 -13.12 -15.01
CA ILE A 223 -1.17 -12.24 -14.44
C ILE A 223 -1.95 -11.64 -15.62
N VAL A 224 -3.28 -11.83 -15.62
CA VAL A 224 -4.19 -11.28 -16.63
C VAL A 224 -4.77 -9.97 -16.16
N ALA A 225 -5.23 -9.92 -14.90
CA ALA A 225 -5.79 -8.70 -14.32
C ALA A 225 -5.38 -8.55 -12.86
N ALA A 226 -5.22 -7.32 -12.41
CA ALA A 226 -4.92 -6.95 -11.05
C ALA A 226 -5.91 -5.88 -10.55
N PHE A 227 -6.42 -6.07 -9.35
CA PHE A 227 -7.41 -5.19 -8.74
C PHE A 227 -6.93 -4.72 -7.39
N GLU A 228 -7.02 -3.42 -7.16
CA GLU A 228 -6.90 -2.78 -5.85
C GLU A 228 -8.26 -2.26 -5.43
N VAL A 229 -8.72 -2.66 -4.27
CA VAL A 229 -10.03 -2.31 -3.72
C VAL A 229 -9.85 -1.30 -2.60
N GLU A 230 -10.22 -0.07 -2.84
CA GLU A 230 -10.01 1.03 -1.90
C GLU A 230 -11.34 1.49 -1.30
N SER A 231 -11.68 0.93 -0.15
CA SER A 231 -12.89 1.32 0.60
C SER A 231 -12.68 2.53 1.51
N THR A 232 -11.41 3.01 1.65
CA THR A 232 -11.02 4.10 2.54
C THR A 232 -10.45 5.30 1.76
N THR A 233 -9.96 6.31 2.46
CA THR A 233 -9.45 7.56 1.87
C THR A 233 -8.14 7.43 1.09
N SER A 234 -7.42 6.34 1.21
CA SER A 234 -6.09 6.18 0.63
C SER A 234 -6.10 5.37 -0.66
N VAL A 235 -6.22 6.06 -1.77
CA VAL A 235 -6.07 5.50 -3.12
C VAL A 235 -4.60 5.32 -3.51
N TYR A 236 -3.71 6.12 -2.93
CA TYR A 236 -2.32 6.23 -3.35
C TYR A 236 -1.52 4.92 -3.22
N SER A 237 -1.70 4.16 -2.16
CA SER A 237 -0.95 2.92 -1.92
C SER A 237 -1.29 1.82 -2.93
N GLY A 238 -2.57 1.70 -3.30
CA GLY A 238 -3.01 0.78 -4.36
C GLY A 238 -2.38 1.14 -5.70
N LEU A 239 -2.44 2.43 -6.08
CA LEU A 239 -1.81 2.92 -7.30
C LEU A 239 -0.30 2.72 -7.32
N LEU A 240 0.36 2.84 -6.16
CA LEU A 240 1.80 2.58 -6.05
C LEU A 240 2.12 1.10 -6.33
N ARG A 241 1.38 0.16 -5.73
CA ARG A 241 1.55 -1.28 -6.01
C ARG A 241 1.30 -1.62 -7.47
N MET A 242 0.27 -1.03 -8.09
CA MET A 242 0.01 -1.18 -9.53
C MET A 242 1.17 -0.64 -10.39
N SER A 243 1.71 0.52 -9.99
CA SER A 243 2.87 1.12 -10.64
C SER A 243 4.11 0.23 -10.53
N ASP A 244 4.35 -0.36 -9.36
CA ASP A 244 5.46 -1.27 -9.11
C ASP A 244 5.30 -2.56 -9.93
N LEU A 245 4.09 -3.13 -9.99
CA LEU A 245 3.80 -4.29 -10.83
C LEU A 245 4.17 -4.03 -12.31
N LEU A 246 3.76 -2.89 -12.85
CA LEU A 246 4.10 -2.50 -14.23
C LEU A 246 5.61 -2.30 -14.43
N ALA A 247 6.28 -1.69 -13.45
CA ALA A 247 7.72 -1.47 -13.52
C ALA A 247 8.50 -2.79 -13.53
N LEU A 248 8.02 -3.79 -12.79
CA LEU A 248 8.62 -5.11 -12.70
C LEU A 248 8.26 -6.02 -13.88
N GLN A 249 7.11 -5.79 -14.52
CA GLN A 249 6.60 -6.59 -15.63
C GLN A 249 6.22 -5.73 -16.84
N PRO A 250 7.16 -4.94 -17.40
CA PRO A 250 6.85 -3.94 -18.43
C PRO A 250 6.38 -4.54 -19.76
N ASN A 251 6.63 -5.82 -19.97
CA ASN A 251 6.30 -6.52 -21.22
C ASN A 251 5.01 -7.37 -21.14
N LEU A 252 4.38 -7.46 -19.97
CA LEU A 252 3.14 -8.20 -19.83
C LEU A 252 1.94 -7.28 -20.03
N PRO A 253 0.95 -7.69 -20.84
CA PRO A 253 -0.33 -6.99 -20.95
C PRO A 253 -1.18 -7.35 -19.72
N ILE A 254 -1.06 -6.57 -18.65
CA ILE A 254 -1.84 -6.75 -17.43
C ILE A 254 -2.91 -5.68 -17.39
N ASP A 255 -4.17 -6.09 -17.23
CA ASP A 255 -5.28 -5.19 -17.01
C ASP A 255 -5.29 -4.73 -15.55
N LEU A 256 -5.19 -3.43 -15.33
CA LEU A 256 -5.18 -2.84 -14.00
C LEU A 256 -6.49 -2.16 -13.68
N PHE A 257 -7.05 -2.41 -12.50
CA PHE A 257 -8.30 -1.82 -12.06
C PHE A 257 -8.19 -1.32 -10.63
N LEU A 258 -8.54 -0.05 -10.43
CA LEU A 258 -8.79 0.51 -9.12
C LEU A 258 -10.29 0.51 -8.86
N VAL A 259 -10.72 -0.18 -7.81
CA VAL A 259 -12.11 -0.35 -7.45
C VAL A 259 -12.39 0.44 -6.18
N ALA A 260 -13.24 1.45 -6.25
CA ALA A 260 -13.52 2.32 -5.11
C ALA A 260 -14.99 2.79 -5.13
N PRO A 261 -15.53 3.35 -4.02
CA PRO A 261 -16.86 3.95 -4.01
C PRO A 261 -17.03 4.97 -5.14
N ASP A 262 -18.21 5.03 -5.74
CA ASP A 262 -18.48 5.90 -6.90
C ASP A 262 -18.29 7.39 -6.58
N ASP A 263 -18.54 7.80 -5.34
CA ASP A 263 -18.28 9.16 -4.83
C ASP A 263 -16.79 9.52 -4.74
N ARG A 264 -15.91 8.55 -4.90
CA ARG A 264 -14.44 8.74 -4.89
C ARG A 264 -13.84 8.97 -6.27
N ARG A 265 -14.64 8.98 -7.32
CA ARG A 265 -14.18 9.12 -8.69
C ARG A 265 -13.20 10.29 -8.88
N GLU A 266 -13.58 11.50 -8.43
CA GLU A 266 -12.72 12.71 -8.55
C GLU A 266 -11.41 12.57 -7.78
N LYS A 267 -11.44 11.90 -6.62
CA LYS A 267 -10.25 11.63 -5.83
C LYS A 267 -9.32 10.66 -6.56
N VAL A 268 -9.86 9.60 -7.16
CA VAL A 268 -9.10 8.62 -7.95
C VAL A 268 -8.44 9.32 -9.14
N GLU A 269 -9.19 10.11 -9.90
CA GLU A 269 -8.67 10.89 -11.01
C GLU A 269 -7.50 11.79 -10.56
N SER A 270 -7.71 12.58 -9.50
CA SER A 270 -6.68 13.46 -8.94
C SER A 270 -5.41 12.70 -8.52
N GLU A 271 -5.53 11.49 -7.96
CA GLU A 271 -4.37 10.69 -7.56
C GLU A 271 -3.65 10.08 -8.78
N LEU A 272 -4.39 9.59 -9.78
CA LEU A 272 -3.82 9.06 -11.03
C LEU A 272 -3.07 10.13 -11.84
N MET A 273 -3.53 11.38 -11.77
CA MET A 273 -2.92 12.52 -12.47
C MET A 273 -1.70 13.10 -11.75
N ARG A 274 -1.29 12.56 -10.61
CA ARG A 274 -0.06 13.01 -9.93
C ARG A 274 1.17 12.81 -10.82
N PRO A 275 2.19 13.69 -10.73
CA PRO A 275 3.41 13.59 -11.52
C PRO A 275 4.07 12.21 -11.44
N THR A 276 4.06 11.56 -10.27
CA THR A 276 4.59 10.21 -10.04
C THR A 276 4.00 9.17 -10.99
N PHE A 277 2.72 9.30 -11.35
CA PHE A 277 2.00 8.35 -12.20
C PHE A 277 1.83 8.87 -13.63
N LYS A 278 1.83 10.20 -13.82
CA LYS A 278 1.65 10.86 -15.12
C LYS A 278 2.92 10.84 -15.97
N LEU A 279 4.10 11.08 -15.38
CA LEU A 279 5.38 11.22 -16.09
C LEU A 279 6.02 9.88 -16.50
N ARG A 280 5.23 8.86 -16.74
CA ARG A 280 5.67 7.54 -17.24
C ARG A 280 5.52 7.49 -18.75
N GLU A 281 6.23 6.57 -19.38
CA GLU A 281 6.07 6.31 -20.83
C GLU A 281 4.62 5.98 -21.22
N LYS A 282 3.91 5.26 -20.31
CA LYS A 282 2.46 5.09 -20.35
C LYS A 282 1.90 5.61 -19.03
N PRO A 283 1.22 6.75 -19.01
CA PRO A 283 0.60 7.28 -17.80
C PRO A 283 -0.34 6.26 -17.16
N LEU A 284 -0.30 6.16 -15.82
CA LEU A 284 -1.12 5.17 -15.13
C LEU A 284 -2.61 5.44 -15.35
N ALA A 285 -3.01 6.70 -15.50
CA ALA A 285 -4.38 7.12 -15.80
C ALA A 285 -4.95 6.54 -17.11
N SER A 286 -4.08 6.23 -18.09
CA SER A 286 -4.51 5.65 -19.39
C SER A 286 -4.58 4.12 -19.40
N ILE A 287 -4.04 3.45 -18.37
CA ILE A 287 -3.91 1.98 -18.33
C ILE A 287 -4.52 1.35 -17.08
N CYS A 288 -4.82 2.12 -16.04
CA CYS A 288 -5.50 1.67 -14.83
C CYS A 288 -6.94 2.19 -14.87
N GLY A 289 -7.89 1.29 -15.10
CA GLY A 289 -9.31 1.63 -15.17
C GLY A 289 -9.92 1.79 -13.78
N PHE A 290 -10.75 2.80 -13.61
CA PHE A 290 -11.59 2.99 -12.42
C PHE A 290 -12.89 2.22 -12.56
N LEU A 291 -13.26 1.48 -11.50
CA LEU A 291 -14.52 0.77 -11.36
C LEU A 291 -15.22 1.22 -10.08
N GLY A 292 -16.36 1.89 -10.19
CA GLY A 292 -17.20 2.27 -9.05
C GLY A 292 -17.87 1.06 -8.39
N PHE A 293 -17.96 1.04 -7.06
CA PHE A 293 -18.53 -0.07 -6.28
C PHE A 293 -19.96 -0.42 -6.72
N ASP A 294 -20.84 0.59 -6.81
CA ASP A 294 -22.24 0.39 -7.14
C ASP A 294 -22.40 -0.07 -8.60
N SER A 295 -21.69 0.59 -9.50
CA SER A 295 -21.65 0.25 -10.92
C SER A 295 -21.16 -1.18 -11.15
N LEU A 296 -20.06 -1.56 -10.51
CA LEU A 296 -19.47 -2.91 -10.59
C LEU A 296 -20.44 -3.96 -10.02
N THR A 297 -20.92 -3.74 -8.79
CA THR A 297 -21.80 -4.68 -8.09
C THR A 297 -23.09 -4.94 -8.86
N GLY A 298 -23.69 -3.89 -9.43
CA GLY A 298 -24.89 -4.01 -10.26
C GLY A 298 -24.65 -4.89 -11.50
N LYS A 299 -23.54 -4.70 -12.19
CA LYS A 299 -23.15 -5.51 -13.36
C LYS A 299 -22.84 -6.95 -12.99
N LEU A 300 -22.10 -7.18 -11.88
CA LEU A 300 -21.78 -8.54 -11.42
C LEU A 300 -23.04 -9.33 -11.06
N LYS A 301 -24.00 -8.71 -10.37
CA LYS A 301 -25.31 -9.33 -10.07
C LYS A 301 -26.08 -9.69 -11.35
N ALA A 302 -26.10 -8.81 -12.34
CA ALA A 302 -26.76 -9.08 -13.61
C ALA A 302 -26.11 -10.27 -14.35
N ILE A 303 -24.77 -10.33 -14.40
CA ILE A 303 -24.01 -11.42 -15.01
C ILE A 303 -24.30 -12.75 -14.31
N GLN A 304 -24.29 -12.77 -12.98
CA GLN A 304 -24.61 -13.97 -12.19
C GLN A 304 -26.03 -14.45 -12.43
N ASN A 305 -27.01 -13.54 -12.38
CA ASN A 305 -28.42 -13.87 -12.59
C ASN A 305 -28.69 -14.45 -13.98
N LEU A 306 -27.95 -14.03 -14.98
CA LEU A 306 -28.09 -14.51 -16.36
C LEU A 306 -27.20 -15.72 -16.68
N GLY A 307 -26.34 -16.14 -15.77
CA GLY A 307 -25.35 -17.22 -15.98
C GLY A 307 -24.37 -16.97 -17.12
N LEU A 308 -24.05 -15.70 -17.39
CA LEU A 308 -23.21 -15.28 -18.53
C LEU A 308 -21.72 -15.24 -18.27
N ALA A 309 -21.27 -15.48 -17.05
CA ALA A 309 -19.87 -15.30 -16.65
C ALA A 309 -18.89 -16.08 -17.54
N SER A 310 -19.17 -17.35 -17.84
CA SER A 310 -18.31 -18.19 -18.69
C SER A 310 -18.26 -17.76 -20.16
N SER A 311 -19.19 -16.92 -20.59
CA SER A 311 -19.27 -16.40 -21.96
C SER A 311 -18.63 -15.02 -22.12
N LEU A 312 -18.21 -14.40 -21.01
CA LEU A 312 -17.59 -13.09 -21.04
C LEU A 312 -16.15 -13.18 -21.58
N LYS A 313 -15.80 -12.18 -22.35
CA LYS A 313 -14.41 -11.99 -22.76
C LYS A 313 -13.64 -11.25 -21.67
N PRO A 314 -12.31 -11.46 -21.53
CA PRO A 314 -11.49 -10.74 -20.56
C PRO A 314 -11.59 -9.21 -20.65
N ASP A 315 -11.79 -8.67 -21.87
CA ASP A 315 -11.93 -7.24 -22.15
C ASP A 315 -13.25 -6.60 -21.63
N PHE A 316 -14.15 -7.40 -21.06
CA PHE A 316 -15.40 -6.90 -20.48
C PHE A 316 -15.18 -5.81 -19.43
N LEU A 317 -14.22 -6.02 -18.52
CA LEU A 317 -13.92 -5.03 -17.47
C LEU A 317 -13.27 -3.78 -18.04
N GLN A 318 -12.40 -3.90 -19.05
CA GLN A 318 -11.82 -2.75 -19.75
C GLN A 318 -12.91 -1.85 -20.36
N LYS A 319 -13.96 -2.46 -20.96
CA LYS A 319 -15.12 -1.73 -21.53
C LYS A 319 -16.04 -1.14 -20.47
N THR A 320 -15.94 -1.63 -19.24
CA THR A 320 -16.75 -1.20 -18.11
C THR A 320 -16.08 -0.10 -17.32
N ALA A 321 -14.75 -0.13 -17.25
CA ALA A 321 -13.94 0.79 -16.50
C ALA A 321 -13.85 2.16 -17.17
N GLU A 322 -13.69 3.18 -16.37
CA GLU A 322 -13.39 4.55 -16.80
C GLU A 322 -11.88 4.77 -16.78
N TYR A 323 -11.34 5.39 -17.83
CA TYR A 323 -9.93 5.76 -17.94
C TYR A 323 -9.82 7.28 -18.02
N PHE A 324 -8.81 7.83 -17.34
CA PHE A 324 -8.58 9.27 -17.27
C PHE A 324 -7.39 9.62 -18.18
N SER A 325 -7.65 9.75 -19.49
CA SER A 325 -6.66 10.28 -20.41
C SER A 325 -6.74 11.81 -20.46
N ASP A 326 -5.57 12.47 -20.53
CA ASP A 326 -5.54 13.87 -20.99
C ASP A 326 -5.99 13.86 -22.48
N ASP A 327 -7.24 14.11 -22.75
CA ASP A 327 -7.64 14.55 -24.07
C ASP A 327 -7.08 15.96 -24.25
N GLU A 328 -5.88 16.03 -24.80
CA GLU A 328 -5.42 17.28 -25.42
C GLU A 328 -6.35 17.59 -26.59
N SER A 329 -7.34 18.48 -26.33
CA SER A 329 -8.14 19.14 -27.34
C SER A 329 -7.29 20.18 -28.06
#